data_16d999f12d01cd36a0a3713e51d1d80e
#
_entry.id   16d999f12d01cd36a0a3713e51d1d80e
#
_cell.length_a   1.000
_cell.length_b   1.000
_cell.length_c   1.000
_cell.angle_alpha   90.00
_cell.angle_beta   90.00
_cell.angle_gamma   90.00
#
_symmetry.space_group_name_H-M   'P 1'
#
loop_
_entity.id
_entity.type
_entity.pdbx_description
1 polymer ?
#
loop_
_entity_poly.entity_id
_entity_poly.type
_entity_poly.pdbx_seq_one_letter_code
_entity_poly.pdbx_strand_id
1 'polypeptide(L)'
;MKLDNHLLYIDITQVCDIGCSFCMYTDKHSRENMILTQAARENLRNLINDEGVKRVSISGEGEPIYNLKVFKEILKLSGGGVAFEFITSGFVNHERLLKIYNEISEIILSNGDSCNIRLSSDSYHIDKIPNKPHGFSIQQFIKLNNEFMSLSFRSIDIDKEFTR
;
A
#
# COMPACT_ATOMS: atom_id res chain seq x y z
N MET A 1 0.36 30.71 -3.71
CA MET A 1 1.22 29.69 -4.35
C MET A 1 0.39 28.43 -4.45
N LYS A 2 -0.08 28.08 -5.66
CA LYS A 2 -0.75 26.77 -5.84
C LYS A 2 0.33 25.68 -5.65
N LEU A 3 0.18 24.88 -4.63
CA LEU A 3 1.04 23.76 -4.38
C LEU A 3 0.55 22.64 -5.29
N ASP A 4 1.12 22.52 -6.47
CA ASP A 4 0.81 21.41 -7.39
C ASP A 4 1.62 20.16 -7.00
N ASN A 5 0.96 19.00 -6.99
CA ASN A 5 1.58 17.68 -6.83
C ASN A 5 2.01 17.32 -5.41
N HIS A 6 1.16 17.56 -4.41
CA HIS A 6 1.39 17.11 -3.04
C HIS A 6 1.34 15.60 -2.90
N LEU A 7 2.27 15.06 -2.11
CA LEU A 7 2.20 13.71 -1.58
C LEU A 7 1.50 13.74 -0.21
N LEU A 8 0.37 13.07 -0.10
CA LEU A 8 -0.25 12.76 1.18
C LEU A 8 0.22 11.38 1.65
N TYR A 9 0.85 11.34 2.80
CA TYR A 9 1.29 10.09 3.44
C TYR A 9 0.32 9.74 4.55
N ILE A 10 -0.24 8.53 4.53
CA ILE A 10 -1.25 8.09 5.50
C ILE A 10 -0.81 6.76 6.11
N ASP A 11 -0.77 6.73 7.44
CA ASP A 11 -0.66 5.51 8.23
C ASP A 11 -2.06 5.05 8.63
N ILE A 12 -2.42 3.84 8.25
CA ILE A 12 -3.76 3.26 8.50
C ILE A 12 -3.76 2.19 9.58
N THR A 13 -2.60 1.76 10.05
CA THR A 13 -2.48 0.74 11.08
C THR A 13 -1.13 0.78 11.76
N GLN A 14 -1.13 0.52 13.05
CA GLN A 14 0.07 0.28 13.82
C GLN A 14 0.31 -1.20 14.09
N VAL A 15 -0.62 -2.06 13.66
CA VAL A 15 -0.52 -3.53 13.86
C VAL A 15 0.45 -4.12 12.83
N CYS A 16 1.42 -4.90 13.31
CA CYS A 16 2.36 -5.61 12.47
C CYS A 16 2.96 -6.80 13.20
N ASP A 17 2.81 -8.01 12.65
CA ASP A 17 3.33 -9.26 13.24
C ASP A 17 4.57 -9.80 12.50
N ILE A 18 5.15 -9.02 11.59
CA ILE A 18 6.30 -9.47 10.78
C ILE A 18 7.59 -9.51 11.60
N GLY A 19 7.74 -8.57 12.55
CA GLY A 19 8.85 -8.55 13.49
C GLY A 19 10.21 -8.23 12.87
N CYS A 20 10.26 -7.31 11.88
CA CYS A 20 11.51 -6.91 11.23
C CYS A 20 12.52 -6.38 12.26
N SER A 21 13.74 -6.94 12.27
CA SER A 21 14.80 -6.59 13.21
C SER A 21 15.30 -5.14 13.07
N PHE A 22 15.16 -4.56 11.88
CA PHE A 22 15.52 -3.18 11.55
C PHE A 22 14.35 -2.19 11.68
N CYS A 23 13.19 -2.66 12.14
CA CYS A 23 12.03 -1.78 12.25
C CYS A 23 12.24 -0.73 13.33
N MET A 24 12.04 0.53 12.98
CA MET A 24 12.17 1.65 13.91
C MET A 24 11.03 1.73 14.95
N TYR A 25 9.97 0.96 14.75
CA TYR A 25 8.81 0.95 15.63
C TYR A 25 8.83 -0.27 16.53
N THR A 26 8.61 -0.06 17.83
CA THR A 26 8.55 -1.10 18.86
C THR A 26 7.12 -1.30 19.37
N ASP A 27 6.89 -2.36 20.13
CA ASP A 27 5.63 -2.64 20.86
C ASP A 27 4.36 -2.67 19.98
N LYS A 28 4.47 -3.23 18.78
CA LYS A 28 3.38 -3.26 17.79
C LYS A 28 2.20 -4.15 18.14
N HIS A 29 2.40 -5.09 19.05
CA HIS A 29 1.36 -6.05 19.47
C HIS A 29 0.24 -5.44 20.31
N SER A 30 0.47 -4.26 20.91
CA SER A 30 -0.51 -3.55 21.73
C SER A 30 -1.26 -2.45 21.00
N ARG A 31 -1.08 -2.33 19.67
CA ARG A 31 -1.59 -1.21 18.88
C ARG A 31 -2.83 -1.59 18.08
N GLU A 32 -3.59 -0.60 17.69
CA GLU A 32 -4.88 -0.78 17.05
C GLU A 32 -4.88 -0.35 15.58
N ASN A 33 -5.83 -0.89 14.83
CA ASN A 33 -6.14 -0.42 13.49
C ASN A 33 -6.83 0.94 13.54
N MET A 34 -6.46 1.84 12.66
CA MET A 34 -7.16 3.11 12.49
C MET A 34 -8.61 2.87 12.05
N ILE A 35 -9.51 3.68 12.58
CA ILE A 35 -10.90 3.76 12.15
C ILE A 35 -11.11 5.09 11.44
N LEU A 36 -11.64 5.03 10.24
CA LEU A 36 -11.97 6.23 9.47
C LEU A 36 -13.35 6.75 9.93
N THR A 37 -13.33 7.72 10.85
CA THR A 37 -14.56 8.40 11.31
C THR A 37 -15.21 9.20 10.19
N GLN A 38 -16.48 9.58 10.35
CA GLN A 38 -17.18 10.41 9.37
C GLN A 38 -16.46 11.74 9.12
N ALA A 39 -16.03 12.43 10.16
CA ALA A 39 -15.27 13.68 10.05
C ALA A 39 -13.92 13.50 9.34
N ALA A 40 -13.17 12.41 9.68
CA ALA A 40 -11.92 12.09 9.01
C ALA A 40 -12.13 11.78 7.53
N ARG A 41 -13.23 11.09 7.19
CA ARG A 41 -13.60 10.75 5.81
C ARG A 41 -13.90 12.02 4.99
N GLU A 42 -14.65 12.96 5.55
CA GLU A 42 -14.96 14.23 4.89
C GLU A 42 -13.72 15.09 4.69
N ASN A 43 -12.86 15.19 5.71
CA ASN A 43 -11.61 15.94 5.62
C ASN A 43 -10.65 15.31 4.58
N LEU A 44 -10.49 13.99 4.57
CA LEU A 44 -9.65 13.31 3.57
C LEU A 44 -10.19 13.45 2.16
N ARG A 45 -11.53 13.39 1.98
CA ARG A 45 -12.16 13.62 0.68
C ARG A 45 -11.83 15.01 0.15
N ASN A 46 -12.01 16.03 0.97
CA ASN A 46 -11.70 17.41 0.60
C ASN A 46 -10.21 17.56 0.28
N LEU A 47 -9.34 17.05 1.14
CA LEU A 47 -7.90 17.10 0.95
C LEU A 47 -7.45 16.43 -0.36
N ILE A 48 -7.92 15.22 -0.63
CA ILE A 48 -7.54 14.45 -1.83
C ILE A 48 -8.05 15.15 -3.12
N ASN A 49 -9.27 15.70 -3.10
CA ASN A 49 -9.90 16.22 -4.31
C ASN A 49 -9.72 17.74 -4.50
N ASP A 50 -9.65 18.51 -3.42
CA ASP A 50 -9.72 19.98 -3.49
C ASP A 50 -8.36 20.66 -3.26
N GLU A 51 -7.46 20.04 -2.50
CA GLU A 51 -6.17 20.63 -2.10
C GLU A 51 -5.00 20.31 -3.05
N GLY A 52 -5.30 19.80 -4.23
CA GLY A 52 -4.27 19.51 -5.25
C GLY A 52 -3.37 18.33 -4.92
N VAL A 53 -3.78 17.46 -4.02
CA VAL A 53 -3.11 16.18 -3.76
C VAL A 53 -3.24 15.31 -5.00
N LYS A 54 -2.09 14.91 -5.56
CA LYS A 54 -2.02 14.02 -6.73
C LYS A 54 -1.45 12.65 -6.41
N ARG A 55 -0.87 12.52 -5.25
CA ARG A 55 -0.24 11.27 -4.80
C ARG A 55 -0.63 10.98 -3.36
N VAL A 56 -1.06 9.75 -3.12
CA VAL A 56 -1.42 9.26 -1.78
C VAL A 56 -0.65 7.98 -1.50
N SER A 57 0.25 7.99 -0.53
CA SER A 57 1.02 6.81 -0.11
C SER A 57 0.46 6.25 1.18
N ILE A 58 0.04 4.99 1.14
CA ILE A 58 -0.42 4.24 2.29
C ILE A 58 0.71 3.34 2.75
N SER A 59 1.23 3.64 3.91
CA SER A 59 2.33 2.92 4.56
C SER A 59 2.24 3.20 6.05
N GLY A 60 3.30 2.99 6.78
CA GLY A 60 3.38 3.46 8.14
C GLY A 60 4.04 2.49 9.10
N GLU A 61 3.64 2.60 10.35
CA GLU A 61 4.20 1.83 11.46
C GLU A 61 3.86 0.34 11.37
N GLY A 62 2.67 0.02 10.85
CA GLY A 62 2.16 -1.33 10.72
C GLY A 62 2.25 -1.91 9.32
N GLU A 63 1.66 -3.10 9.16
CA GLU A 63 1.47 -3.74 7.87
C GLU A 63 0.07 -3.38 7.32
N PRO A 64 -0.05 -2.57 6.26
CA PRO A 64 -1.33 -2.05 5.79
C PRO A 64 -2.35 -3.13 5.39
N ILE A 65 -1.91 -4.34 5.05
CA ILE A 65 -2.80 -5.47 4.77
C ILE A 65 -3.74 -5.79 5.95
N TYR A 66 -3.33 -5.46 7.18
CA TYR A 66 -4.19 -5.67 8.36
C TYR A 66 -5.35 -4.68 8.46
N ASN A 67 -5.33 -3.59 7.69
CA ASN A 67 -6.43 -2.63 7.64
C ASN A 67 -6.90 -2.29 6.22
N LEU A 68 -7.02 -3.29 5.37
CA LEU A 68 -7.50 -3.14 3.99
C LEU A 68 -8.87 -2.46 3.87
N LYS A 69 -9.71 -2.60 4.90
CA LYS A 69 -11.02 -1.93 4.91
C LYS A 69 -10.84 -0.42 4.79
N VAL A 70 -10.01 0.17 5.64
CA VAL A 70 -9.74 1.61 5.63
C VAL A 70 -9.03 2.02 4.35
N PHE A 71 -8.06 1.22 3.86
CA PHE A 71 -7.41 1.49 2.58
C PHE A 71 -8.43 1.60 1.44
N LYS A 72 -9.30 0.61 1.29
CA LYS A 72 -10.35 0.63 0.25
C LYS A 72 -11.35 1.78 0.42
N GLU A 73 -11.65 2.17 1.66
CA GLU A 73 -12.46 3.36 1.93
C GLU A 73 -11.76 4.64 1.45
N ILE A 74 -10.45 4.77 1.67
CA ILE A 74 -9.65 5.93 1.20
C ILE A 74 -9.63 5.99 -0.33
N LEU A 75 -9.40 4.86 -1.02
CA LEU A 75 -9.46 4.80 -2.49
C LEU A 75 -10.80 5.35 -3.02
N LYS A 76 -11.92 4.99 -2.39
CA LYS A 76 -13.27 5.42 -2.78
C LYS A 76 -13.58 6.90 -2.48
N LEU A 77 -12.69 7.62 -1.79
CA LEU A 77 -12.85 9.06 -1.56
C LEU A 77 -12.37 9.88 -2.76
N SER A 78 -11.54 9.31 -3.63
CA SER A 78 -11.02 9.98 -4.81
C SER A 78 -12.13 10.31 -5.81
N GLY A 79 -12.03 11.47 -6.41
CA GLY A 79 -12.83 11.90 -7.58
C GLY A 79 -12.16 11.59 -8.92
N GLY A 80 -11.03 10.88 -8.90
CA GLY A 80 -10.27 10.48 -10.07
C GLY A 80 -8.96 11.25 -10.29
N GLY A 81 -8.03 10.63 -10.98
CA GLY A 81 -6.73 11.21 -11.32
C GLY A 81 -5.70 11.23 -10.20
N VAL A 82 -5.90 10.46 -9.14
CA VAL A 82 -4.97 10.31 -8.01
C VAL A 82 -4.07 9.09 -8.23
N ALA A 83 -2.77 9.25 -7.96
CA ALA A 83 -1.82 8.15 -7.95
C ALA A 83 -1.65 7.61 -6.52
N PHE A 84 -2.22 6.45 -6.26
CA PHE A 84 -2.07 5.76 -4.98
C PHE A 84 -0.81 4.90 -4.95
N GLU A 85 -0.21 4.76 -3.77
CA GLU A 85 0.84 3.79 -3.48
C GLU A 85 0.44 3.00 -2.24
N PHE A 86 0.48 1.68 -2.35
CA PHE A 86 0.22 0.74 -1.25
C PHE A 86 1.49 -0.03 -0.93
N ILE A 87 2.12 0.28 0.20
CA ILE A 87 3.38 -0.32 0.62
C ILE A 87 3.09 -1.46 1.58
N THR A 88 3.52 -2.67 1.24
CA THR A 88 3.22 -3.88 2.01
C THR A 88 4.35 -4.90 1.91
N SER A 89 4.45 -5.76 2.89
CA SER A 89 5.30 -6.96 2.84
C SER A 89 4.67 -8.10 2.03
N GLY A 90 3.34 -8.07 1.83
CA GLY A 90 2.61 -9.17 1.22
C GLY A 90 2.43 -10.38 2.15
N PHE A 91 2.51 -10.21 3.47
CA PHE A 91 2.45 -11.28 4.46
C PHE A 91 1.04 -11.86 4.63
N VAL A 92 0.51 -12.43 3.56
CA VAL A 92 -0.74 -13.19 3.52
C VAL A 92 -0.61 -14.32 2.50
N ASN A 93 -1.50 -15.31 2.51
CA ASN A 93 -1.48 -16.36 1.50
C ASN A 93 -1.80 -15.83 0.09
N HIS A 94 -1.44 -16.59 -0.94
CA HIS A 94 -1.58 -16.19 -2.34
C HIS A 94 -3.03 -15.90 -2.75
N GLU A 95 -3.98 -16.70 -2.27
CA GLU A 95 -5.40 -16.51 -2.57
C GLU A 95 -5.90 -15.15 -2.05
N ARG A 96 -5.56 -14.82 -0.79
CA ARG A 96 -5.91 -13.53 -0.20
C ARG A 96 -5.19 -12.39 -0.90
N LEU A 97 -3.93 -12.57 -1.29
CA LEU A 97 -3.17 -11.55 -2.00
C LEU A 97 -3.77 -11.26 -3.38
N LEU A 98 -4.16 -12.29 -4.11
CA LEU A 98 -4.87 -12.14 -5.39
C LEU A 98 -6.20 -11.40 -5.22
N LYS A 99 -6.98 -11.75 -4.21
CA LYS A 99 -8.24 -11.07 -3.90
C LYS A 99 -8.01 -9.57 -3.63
N ILE A 100 -6.95 -9.24 -2.88
CA ILE A 100 -6.57 -7.85 -2.60
C ILE A 100 -6.27 -7.10 -3.91
N TYR A 101 -5.47 -7.68 -4.79
CA TYR A 101 -5.12 -7.04 -6.06
C TYR A 101 -6.35 -6.80 -6.94
N ASN A 102 -7.25 -7.77 -7.04
CA ASN A 102 -8.48 -7.63 -7.81
C ASN A 102 -9.40 -6.53 -7.24
N GLU A 103 -9.62 -6.53 -5.92
CA GLU A 103 -10.47 -5.52 -5.26
C GLU A 103 -9.90 -4.09 -5.42
N ILE A 104 -8.58 -3.92 -5.31
CA ILE A 104 -7.92 -2.63 -5.55
C ILE A 104 -8.09 -2.23 -7.02
N SER A 105 -7.81 -3.15 -7.95
CA SER A 105 -7.91 -2.92 -9.38
C SER A 105 -9.32 -2.46 -9.80
N GLU A 106 -10.36 -3.08 -9.27
CA GLU A 106 -11.76 -2.71 -9.55
C GLU A 106 -12.06 -1.26 -9.10
N ILE A 107 -11.62 -0.88 -7.89
CA ILE A 107 -11.84 0.48 -7.38
C ILE A 107 -11.06 1.50 -8.22
N ILE A 108 -9.80 1.22 -8.51
CA ILE A 108 -8.91 2.11 -9.28
C ILE A 108 -9.46 2.35 -10.68
N LEU A 109 -9.88 1.29 -11.38
CA LEU A 109 -10.52 1.40 -12.69
C LEU A 109 -11.82 2.21 -12.64
N SER A 110 -12.65 1.97 -11.64
CA SER A 110 -13.93 2.68 -11.47
C SER A 110 -13.75 4.18 -11.28
N ASN A 111 -12.68 4.61 -10.62
CA ASN A 111 -12.42 6.01 -10.30
C ASN A 111 -11.58 6.73 -11.39
N GLY A 112 -10.89 6.00 -12.26
CA GLY A 112 -9.88 6.58 -13.15
C GLY A 112 -8.62 7.04 -12.42
N ASP A 113 -8.27 6.35 -11.34
CA ASP A 113 -7.05 6.53 -10.57
C ASP A 113 -5.93 5.58 -11.04
N SER A 114 -4.76 5.67 -10.42
CA SER A 114 -3.71 4.65 -10.56
C SER A 114 -3.24 4.16 -9.18
N CYS A 115 -2.71 2.92 -9.12
CA CYS A 115 -2.17 2.37 -7.88
C CYS A 115 -0.88 1.58 -8.12
N ASN A 116 0.17 1.95 -7.41
CA ASN A 116 1.40 1.18 -7.33
C ASN A 116 1.38 0.30 -6.08
N ILE A 117 1.39 -1.01 -6.26
CA ILE A 117 1.66 -1.94 -5.17
C ILE A 117 3.16 -2.06 -5.00
N ARG A 118 3.65 -1.71 -3.82
CA ARG A 118 5.08 -1.71 -3.51
C ARG A 118 5.40 -2.76 -2.46
N LEU A 119 6.01 -3.86 -2.89
CA LEU A 119 6.39 -4.95 -1.99
C LEU A 119 7.77 -4.73 -1.36
N SER A 120 7.86 -4.97 -0.06
CA SER A 120 9.14 -5.04 0.64
C SER A 120 9.91 -6.27 0.16
N SER A 121 11.15 -6.07 -0.31
CA SER A 121 11.95 -7.10 -0.97
C SER A 121 13.39 -7.16 -0.45
N ASP A 122 13.66 -6.61 0.73
CA ASP A 122 14.94 -6.83 1.40
C ASP A 122 15.11 -8.29 1.85
N SER A 123 16.34 -8.69 2.16
CA SER A 123 16.69 -10.06 2.54
C SER A 123 15.84 -10.59 3.69
N TYR A 124 15.54 -9.74 4.68
CA TYR A 124 14.70 -10.13 5.81
C TYR A 124 13.29 -10.54 5.37
N HIS A 125 12.62 -9.72 4.56
CA HIS A 125 11.27 -10.03 4.07
C HIS A 125 11.27 -11.25 3.15
N ILE A 126 12.28 -11.39 2.29
CA ILE A 126 12.42 -12.55 1.42
C ILE A 126 12.56 -13.84 2.22
N ASP A 127 13.31 -13.82 3.32
CA ASP A 127 13.56 -15.00 4.13
C ASP A 127 12.40 -15.32 5.08
N LYS A 128 11.80 -14.31 5.70
CA LYS A 128 10.80 -14.47 6.74
C LYS A 128 9.39 -14.71 6.23
N ILE A 129 9.04 -14.19 5.05
CA ILE A 129 7.69 -14.34 4.52
C ILE A 129 7.55 -15.71 3.82
N PRO A 130 6.79 -16.66 4.41
CA PRO A 130 6.78 -18.05 3.97
C PRO A 130 6.11 -18.25 2.61
N ASN A 131 5.16 -17.40 2.25
CA ASN A 131 4.40 -17.50 1.00
C ASN A 131 5.11 -16.92 -0.22
N LYS A 132 6.32 -16.36 -0.06
CA LYS A 132 7.13 -15.82 -1.16
C LYS A 132 6.30 -14.98 -2.15
N PRO A 133 5.75 -13.83 -1.73
CA PRO A 133 4.76 -13.07 -2.50
C PRO A 133 5.30 -12.47 -3.79
N HIS A 134 6.61 -12.26 -3.90
CA HIS A 134 7.25 -11.54 -5.00
C HIS A 134 7.01 -12.18 -6.37
N GLY A 135 7.42 -13.43 -6.55
CA GLY A 135 7.23 -14.17 -7.81
C GLY A 135 5.74 -14.35 -8.16
N PHE A 136 4.92 -14.62 -7.16
CA PHE A 136 3.48 -14.70 -7.34
C PHE A 136 2.90 -13.37 -7.83
N SER A 137 3.26 -12.26 -7.20
CA SER A 137 2.77 -10.93 -7.57
C SER A 137 3.17 -10.54 -8.98
N ILE A 138 4.41 -10.79 -9.40
CA ILE A 138 4.85 -10.56 -10.78
C ILE A 138 3.93 -11.29 -11.77
N GLN A 139 3.68 -12.58 -11.54
CA GLN A 139 2.82 -13.38 -12.40
C GLN A 139 1.38 -12.85 -12.45
N GLN A 140 0.83 -12.40 -11.31
CA GLN A 140 -0.52 -11.87 -11.26
C GLN A 140 -0.63 -10.51 -11.97
N PHE A 141 0.34 -9.63 -11.82
CA PHE A 141 0.33 -8.32 -12.49
C PHE A 141 0.44 -8.45 -14.02
N ILE A 142 1.23 -9.42 -14.52
CA ILE A 142 1.26 -9.73 -15.96
C ILE A 142 -0.12 -10.19 -16.45
N LYS A 143 -0.85 -11.00 -15.65
CA LYS A 143 -2.19 -11.50 -16.01
C LYS A 143 -3.27 -10.44 -15.85
N LEU A 144 -3.15 -9.57 -14.86
CA LEU A 144 -4.13 -8.51 -14.57
C LEU A 144 -4.29 -7.54 -15.74
N ASN A 145 -3.20 -7.32 -16.48
CA ASN A 145 -3.16 -6.48 -17.69
C ASN A 145 -3.91 -5.14 -17.52
N ASN A 146 -3.74 -4.50 -16.36
CA ASN A 146 -4.37 -3.24 -16.02
C ASN A 146 -3.32 -2.14 -16.04
N GLU A 147 -3.41 -1.23 -17.00
CA GLU A 147 -2.45 -0.12 -17.15
C GLU A 147 -2.44 0.87 -15.99
N PHE A 148 -3.50 0.91 -15.18
CA PHE A 148 -3.60 1.76 -13.98
C PHE A 148 -2.99 1.12 -12.74
N MET A 149 -2.60 -0.16 -12.82
CA MET A 149 -1.96 -0.89 -11.73
C MET A 149 -0.50 -1.16 -12.04
N SER A 150 0.38 -0.87 -11.11
CA SER A 150 1.80 -1.19 -11.22
C SER A 150 2.34 -1.91 -10.00
N LEU A 151 3.41 -2.67 -10.19
CA LEU A 151 4.12 -3.38 -9.12
C LEU A 151 5.55 -2.87 -9.05
N SER A 152 6.00 -2.55 -7.85
CA SER A 152 7.39 -2.19 -7.58
C SER A 152 7.91 -2.91 -6.33
N PHE A 153 9.23 -2.93 -6.20
CA PHE A 153 9.91 -3.57 -5.07
C PHE A 153 10.74 -2.55 -4.31
N ARG A 154 10.75 -2.68 -2.99
CA ARG A 154 11.57 -1.84 -2.12
C ARG A 154 12.49 -2.71 -1.30
N SER A 155 13.80 -2.50 -1.44
CA SER A 155 14.82 -3.06 -0.55
C SER A 155 15.53 -1.95 0.22
N ILE A 156 15.88 -2.24 1.46
CA ILE A 156 16.78 -1.42 2.27
C ILE A 156 18.21 -1.99 2.27
N ASP A 157 18.37 -3.20 1.75
CA ASP A 157 19.68 -3.84 1.63
C ASP A 157 20.50 -3.13 0.57
N ILE A 158 21.78 -2.93 0.86
CA ILE A 158 22.78 -2.71 -0.17
C ILE A 158 23.12 -4.09 -0.74
N ASP A 159 22.19 -4.62 -1.53
CA ASP A 159 22.35 -5.97 -2.05
C ASP A 159 23.30 -5.91 -3.23
N LYS A 160 24.53 -6.40 -3.01
CA LYS A 160 25.57 -6.47 -4.06
C LYS A 160 25.15 -7.32 -5.26
N GLU A 161 24.11 -8.15 -5.11
CA GLU A 161 23.57 -8.98 -6.19
C GLU A 161 22.64 -8.22 -7.13
N PHE A 162 21.99 -7.15 -6.68
CA PHE A 162 21.18 -6.28 -7.54
C PHE A 162 21.98 -5.24 -8.34
N THR A 163 23.27 -5.12 -8.08
CA THR A 163 24.17 -4.15 -8.75
C THR A 163 25.06 -4.79 -9.84
N ARG A 164 24.76 -6.01 -10.25
CA ARG A 164 25.50 -6.72 -11.32
C ARG A 164 24.69 -6.81 -12.61
#